data_9266ac72c70927163e3c678d3bda3b44
#
_entry.id   9266ac72c70927163e3c678d3bda3b44
#
_cell.length_a   1.000
_cell.length_b   1.000
_cell.length_c   1.000
_cell.angle_alpha   90.00
_cell.angle_beta   90.00
_cell.angle_gamma   90.00
#
_symmetry.space_group_name_H-M   'P 1'
#
loop_
_entity.id
_entity.type
_entity.pdbx_description
1 polymer ?
#
loop_
_entity_poly.entity_id
_entity_poly.type
_entity_poly.pdbx_seq_one_letter_code
_entity_poly.pdbx_strand_id
1 'polypeptide(L)'
;MKKALERGAGILLPISSLPSPYGIGSLGKEAYEFVDRLKEAGQRYWQVLPIGPTSFGDSPYQSFSAFAGNPYFIDFDILIHEGLLTQEEVDAYSWYDQLDDIDYARLYRQRFEVLRKAYGRSKHETSKQYAEFLTENENWLPDYALYMAVKADHENKEWLSWEEPVLKREETALRKCREQLHDEIGFYMFLQFKFDEQWKTLKSYANRHGISLIGDIPIYVALDSADVWANTEQFQLDHDLQPVCVAGCPPDAFSDYGQKWGNPLYDWDRMEQDGFSWWKNRIRKSASLYDVIRIDHFIGVVRYYNIPADGEPKNGFYLEGPGKKLVDAIDSARGNAKVIAEDLGVIVPEVQKLVKESGYPGMKILQFGFDGNAENEHAPHNHEKNYVVYIGTHDNDTLKGYIENASKDNLTFMMKYLGAADEQEIPEKMMQVLYMSPADTVIVQMQDLLGKDNEARMNLPSTIGTNWRWRMKKGEFTDEIRDRLRELARVYGRNAVKQYFCKEDMMLTEICKKKYNKTIKECSLSLIHISEPTRR
;
A
#
# COMPACT_ATOMS: atom_id res chain seq x y z
N MET A 1 -20.75 -18.05 1.82
CA MET A 1 -20.28 -16.90 2.61
C MET A 1 -18.89 -16.52 2.12
N LYS A 2 -18.66 -15.28 1.68
CA LYS A 2 -17.33 -14.76 1.37
C LYS A 2 -16.51 -14.84 2.67
N LYS A 3 -15.31 -15.44 2.61
CA LYS A 3 -14.49 -15.55 3.83
C LYS A 3 -14.07 -14.15 4.26
N ALA A 4 -14.50 -13.72 5.43
CA ALA A 4 -13.95 -12.58 6.15
C ALA A 4 -12.42 -12.74 6.34
N LEU A 5 -11.75 -11.68 6.76
CA LEU A 5 -10.35 -11.79 7.19
C LEU A 5 -10.25 -12.78 8.36
N GLU A 6 -9.12 -13.48 8.43
CA GLU A 6 -8.87 -14.35 9.57
C GLU A 6 -8.52 -13.49 10.79
N ARG A 7 -8.98 -13.95 11.99
CA ARG A 7 -8.63 -13.26 13.22
C ARG A 7 -7.11 -13.18 13.38
N GLY A 8 -6.59 -11.97 13.50
CA GLY A 8 -5.17 -11.73 13.54
C GLY A 8 -4.81 -10.30 13.90
N ALA A 9 -3.52 -10.05 13.98
CA ALA A 9 -2.94 -8.74 14.17
C ALA A 9 -1.89 -8.48 13.10
N GLY A 10 -1.59 -7.20 12.83
CA GLY A 10 -0.59 -6.81 11.87
C GLY A 10 -0.02 -5.43 12.13
N ILE A 11 0.98 -5.08 11.35
CA ILE A 11 1.65 -3.78 11.41
C ILE A 11 1.47 -3.05 10.08
N LEU A 12 1.15 -1.76 10.17
CA LEU A 12 1.21 -0.81 9.05
C LEU A 12 2.62 -0.22 9.01
N LEU A 13 3.35 -0.53 7.96
CA LEU A 13 4.65 0.07 7.63
C LEU A 13 4.80 0.12 6.11
N PRO A 14 4.83 1.31 5.48
CA PRO A 14 5.08 1.44 4.04
C PRO A 14 6.45 0.85 3.66
N ILE A 15 6.57 0.35 2.44
CA ILE A 15 7.87 -0.10 1.91
C ILE A 15 8.89 1.03 1.96
N SER A 16 8.49 2.26 1.62
CA SER A 16 9.34 3.45 1.68
C SER A 16 9.96 3.69 3.05
N SER A 17 9.29 3.27 4.12
CA SER A 17 9.73 3.48 5.52
C SER A 17 10.65 2.39 6.07
N LEU A 18 11.01 1.37 5.30
CA LEU A 18 11.99 0.38 5.70
C LEU A 18 13.41 0.99 5.80
N PRO A 19 14.27 0.50 6.71
CA PRO A 19 15.58 1.10 6.99
C PRO A 19 16.68 0.68 5.99
N SER A 20 16.36 0.72 4.69
CA SER A 20 17.34 0.43 3.63
C SER A 20 18.45 1.48 3.57
N PRO A 21 19.70 1.13 3.18
CA PRO A 21 20.81 2.07 3.10
C PRO A 21 20.73 3.06 1.92
N TYR A 22 19.75 2.92 1.02
CA TYR A 22 19.70 3.63 -0.25
C TYR A 22 18.66 4.77 -0.30
N GLY A 23 18.47 5.48 0.82
CA GLY A 23 17.67 6.71 0.91
C GLY A 23 16.16 6.51 1.01
N ILE A 24 15.67 5.33 0.72
CA ILE A 24 14.27 4.91 0.81
C ILE A 24 14.22 3.41 1.06
N GLY A 25 13.16 2.91 1.67
CA GLY A 25 12.97 1.47 1.82
C GLY A 25 12.92 0.75 0.47
N SER A 26 13.44 -0.48 0.42
CA SER A 26 13.54 -1.29 -0.79
C SER A 26 13.05 -2.72 -0.57
N LEU A 27 12.88 -3.46 -1.66
CA LEU A 27 12.45 -4.86 -1.67
C LEU A 27 13.59 -5.85 -1.35
N GLY A 28 14.61 -5.35 -0.65
CA GLY A 28 15.82 -6.07 -0.29
C GLY A 28 15.80 -6.64 1.13
N LYS A 29 16.99 -6.80 1.67
CA LYS A 29 17.27 -7.47 2.96
C LYS A 29 16.36 -7.00 4.10
N GLU A 30 16.16 -5.70 4.26
CA GLU A 30 15.41 -5.11 5.36
C GLU A 30 13.91 -5.48 5.28
N ALA A 31 13.38 -5.67 4.07
CA ALA A 31 12.01 -6.15 3.89
C ALA A 31 11.85 -7.62 4.34
N TYR A 32 12.83 -8.47 4.05
CA TYR A 32 12.83 -9.87 4.51
C TYR A 32 13.02 -9.95 6.03
N GLU A 33 13.94 -9.16 6.59
CA GLU A 33 14.13 -9.07 8.05
C GLU A 33 12.85 -8.59 8.76
N PHE A 34 12.11 -7.66 8.15
CA PHE A 34 10.83 -7.21 8.69
C PHE A 34 9.77 -8.33 8.70
N VAL A 35 9.68 -9.12 7.63
CA VAL A 35 8.81 -10.33 7.59
C VAL A 35 9.17 -11.31 8.70
N ASP A 36 10.47 -11.56 8.93
CA ASP A 36 10.92 -12.44 10.01
C ASP A 36 10.50 -11.89 11.37
N ARG A 37 10.68 -10.61 11.61
CA ARG A 37 10.25 -9.93 12.83
C ARG A 37 8.74 -10.01 13.05
N LEU A 38 7.93 -9.81 12.00
CA LEU A 38 6.48 -9.98 12.08
C LEU A 38 6.09 -11.39 12.51
N LYS A 39 6.71 -12.41 11.91
CA LYS A 39 6.48 -13.81 12.28
C LYS A 39 6.84 -14.08 13.74
N GLU A 40 8.03 -13.62 14.18
CA GLU A 40 8.50 -13.77 15.56
C GLU A 40 7.57 -13.05 16.56
N ALA A 41 7.01 -11.90 16.15
CA ALA A 41 6.03 -11.12 16.91
C ALA A 41 4.61 -11.72 16.89
N GLY A 42 4.40 -12.88 16.24
CA GLY A 42 3.09 -13.52 16.15
C GLY A 42 2.08 -12.77 15.28
N GLN A 43 2.54 -11.84 14.43
CA GLN A 43 1.68 -11.09 13.53
C GLN A 43 1.29 -11.94 12.32
N ARG A 44 0.16 -11.59 11.70
CA ARG A 44 -0.38 -12.25 10.50
C ARG A 44 -0.36 -11.33 9.28
N TYR A 45 -0.41 -10.02 9.50
CA TYR A 45 -0.59 -9.05 8.43
C TYR A 45 0.55 -8.02 8.41
N TRP A 46 0.99 -7.71 7.21
CA TRP A 46 1.79 -6.52 6.91
C TRP A 46 0.99 -5.63 5.99
N GLN A 47 0.55 -4.49 6.48
CA GLN A 47 -0.12 -3.49 5.66
C GLN A 47 0.91 -2.51 5.11
N VAL A 48 0.88 -2.31 3.79
CA VAL A 48 1.66 -1.31 3.07
C VAL A 48 0.73 -0.23 2.52
N LEU A 49 1.28 0.94 2.20
CA LEU A 49 0.61 1.97 1.41
C LEU A 49 0.72 1.65 -0.09
N PRO A 50 0.04 2.39 -1.00
CA PRO A 50 0.15 2.14 -2.43
C PRO A 50 1.61 2.09 -2.88
N ILE A 51 1.96 1.08 -3.68
CA ILE A 51 3.34 0.81 -4.12
C ILE A 51 3.60 1.28 -5.56
N GLY A 52 2.73 2.14 -6.10
CA GLY A 52 2.89 2.72 -7.42
C GLY A 52 3.94 3.83 -7.47
N PRO A 53 4.41 4.20 -8.68
CA PRO A 53 5.34 5.31 -8.85
C PRO A 53 4.69 6.61 -8.43
N THR A 54 5.36 7.38 -7.56
CA THR A 54 4.85 8.66 -7.05
C THR A 54 5.02 9.79 -8.06
N SER A 55 4.03 10.69 -8.11
CA SER A 55 4.07 11.91 -8.89
C SER A 55 4.52 13.12 -8.06
N PHE A 56 4.26 14.33 -8.54
CA PHE A 56 4.54 15.57 -7.81
C PHE A 56 3.85 15.56 -6.43
N GLY A 57 4.59 15.91 -5.39
CA GLY A 57 4.12 15.89 -3.99
C GLY A 57 4.37 14.57 -3.27
N ASP A 58 5.01 13.61 -3.93
CA ASP A 58 5.51 12.33 -3.36
C ASP A 58 4.44 11.43 -2.74
N SER A 59 3.15 11.78 -2.91
CA SER A 59 2.03 11.00 -2.39
C SER A 59 1.90 9.67 -3.12
N PRO A 60 1.85 8.52 -2.40
CA PRO A 60 1.60 7.24 -3.02
C PRO A 60 0.16 7.11 -3.56
N TYR A 61 -0.75 8.01 -3.16
CA TYR A 61 -2.13 8.07 -3.66
C TYR A 61 -2.28 8.89 -4.95
N GLN A 62 -1.21 9.61 -5.35
CA GLN A 62 -1.12 10.31 -6.64
C GLN A 62 -0.03 9.63 -7.47
N SER A 63 -0.40 8.58 -8.18
CA SER A 63 0.53 7.74 -8.93
C SER A 63 0.40 7.96 -10.43
N PHE A 64 1.53 7.86 -11.16
CA PHE A 64 1.54 7.84 -12.63
C PHE A 64 0.85 6.60 -13.23
N SER A 65 0.58 5.58 -12.42
CA SER A 65 -0.18 4.41 -12.86
C SER A 65 -0.76 3.63 -11.67
N ALA A 66 -2.01 3.17 -11.81
CA ALA A 66 -2.68 2.26 -10.89
C ALA A 66 -2.19 0.80 -11.00
N PHE A 67 -1.30 0.49 -11.95
CA PHE A 67 -0.82 -0.86 -12.26
C PHE A 67 0.68 -1.02 -12.00
N ALA A 68 1.46 0.02 -12.21
CA ALA A 68 2.92 -0.02 -12.13
C ALA A 68 3.43 -0.05 -10.69
N GLY A 69 4.59 -0.68 -10.51
CA GLY A 69 5.33 -0.61 -9.26
C GLY A 69 6.32 0.56 -9.22
N ASN A 70 6.62 1.05 -8.01
CA ASN A 70 7.53 2.17 -7.81
C ASN A 70 8.99 1.75 -8.03
N PRO A 71 9.70 2.31 -9.03
CA PRO A 71 11.11 1.99 -9.26
C PRO A 71 12.03 2.33 -8.09
N TYR A 72 11.62 3.23 -7.19
CA TYR A 72 12.38 3.55 -5.98
C TYR A 72 12.51 2.35 -5.03
N PHE A 73 11.63 1.37 -5.11
CA PHE A 73 11.69 0.18 -4.25
C PHE A 73 12.58 -0.93 -4.79
N ILE A 74 13.08 -0.83 -6.04
CA ILE A 74 14.03 -1.80 -6.59
C ILE A 74 15.29 -1.79 -5.74
N ASP A 75 15.66 -2.94 -5.22
CA ASP A 75 16.82 -3.09 -4.34
C ASP A 75 18.12 -3.20 -5.14
N PHE A 76 19.12 -2.43 -4.76
CA PHE A 76 20.39 -2.40 -5.45
C PHE A 76 21.30 -3.58 -5.10
N ASP A 77 21.25 -4.11 -3.87
CA ASP A 77 22.04 -5.28 -3.49
C ASP A 77 21.65 -6.51 -4.33
N ILE A 78 20.37 -6.64 -4.66
CA ILE A 78 19.91 -7.69 -5.57
C ILE A 78 20.47 -7.47 -6.97
N LEU A 79 20.47 -6.24 -7.50
CA LEU A 79 21.04 -5.93 -8.81
C LEU A 79 22.56 -6.12 -8.85
N ILE A 80 23.27 -5.86 -7.73
CA ILE A 80 24.70 -6.14 -7.59
C ILE A 80 24.93 -7.66 -7.63
N HIS A 81 24.12 -8.42 -6.90
CA HIS A 81 24.22 -9.88 -6.89
C HIS A 81 23.95 -10.49 -8.29
N GLU A 82 23.06 -9.89 -9.07
CA GLU A 82 22.79 -10.27 -10.47
C GLU A 82 23.91 -9.83 -11.44
N GLY A 83 24.90 -9.06 -10.98
CA GLY A 83 25.98 -8.53 -11.82
C GLY A 83 25.56 -7.36 -12.72
N LEU A 84 24.41 -6.73 -12.43
CA LEU A 84 23.89 -5.58 -13.17
C LEU A 84 24.45 -4.26 -12.65
N LEU A 85 24.90 -4.22 -11.39
CA LEU A 85 25.59 -3.09 -10.75
C LEU A 85 26.85 -3.56 -10.04
N THR A 86 27.73 -2.62 -9.70
CA THR A 86 28.80 -2.84 -8.75
C THR A 86 28.58 -2.02 -7.49
N GLN A 87 29.20 -2.43 -6.37
CA GLN A 87 29.08 -1.70 -5.10
C GLN A 87 29.62 -0.26 -5.25
N GLU A 88 30.74 -0.09 -5.97
CA GLU A 88 31.37 1.22 -6.20
C GLU A 88 30.44 2.19 -6.95
N GLU A 89 29.63 1.68 -7.86
CA GLU A 89 28.67 2.51 -8.61
C GLU A 89 27.53 3.02 -7.74
N VAL A 90 27.15 2.25 -6.74
CA VAL A 90 26.10 2.63 -5.78
C VAL A 90 26.70 3.54 -4.69
N ASP A 91 27.90 3.25 -4.22
CA ASP A 91 28.61 4.02 -3.19
C ASP A 91 29.12 5.39 -3.71
N ALA A 92 29.12 5.59 -5.03
CA ALA A 92 29.43 6.89 -5.63
C ALA A 92 28.42 8.00 -5.30
N TYR A 93 27.25 7.63 -4.75
CA TYR A 93 26.17 8.55 -4.43
C TYR A 93 25.94 8.63 -2.92
N SER A 94 25.56 9.82 -2.44
CA SER A 94 25.05 10.02 -1.08
C SER A 94 23.54 9.95 -1.10
N TRP A 95 22.96 8.96 -0.43
CA TRP A 95 21.54 8.64 -0.53
C TRP A 95 20.62 9.40 0.43
N TYR A 96 21.17 9.92 1.54
CA TYR A 96 20.41 10.61 2.58
C TYR A 96 21.32 11.54 3.40
N ASP A 97 20.74 12.56 3.99
CA ASP A 97 21.39 13.38 5.01
C ASP A 97 20.97 12.94 6.42
N GLN A 98 19.71 12.45 6.55
CA GLN A 98 19.14 11.92 7.79
C GLN A 98 18.62 10.50 7.55
N LEU A 99 18.82 9.62 8.53
CA LEU A 99 18.46 8.19 8.40
C LEU A 99 16.96 7.94 8.44
N ASP A 100 16.20 8.84 9.05
CA ASP A 100 14.75 8.74 9.27
C ASP A 100 13.91 9.65 8.37
N ASP A 101 14.54 10.23 7.34
CA ASP A 101 13.87 11.10 6.39
C ASP A 101 14.18 10.69 4.94
N ILE A 102 13.20 10.83 4.05
CA ILE A 102 13.34 10.56 2.62
C ILE A 102 13.53 11.88 1.88
N ASP A 103 14.66 12.02 1.18
CA ASP A 103 14.90 13.10 0.23
C ASP A 103 14.49 12.67 -1.18
N TYR A 104 13.21 12.84 -1.53
CA TYR A 104 12.67 12.45 -2.84
C TYR A 104 13.35 13.18 -4.00
N ALA A 105 13.74 14.45 -3.83
CA ALA A 105 14.45 15.21 -4.85
C ALA A 105 15.81 14.61 -5.18
N ARG A 106 16.50 14.06 -4.17
CA ARG A 106 17.77 13.34 -4.33
C ARG A 106 17.55 12.00 -5.01
N LEU A 107 16.53 11.24 -4.59
CA LEU A 107 16.19 9.95 -5.20
C LEU A 107 15.87 10.10 -6.68
N TYR A 108 15.07 11.10 -7.02
CA TYR A 108 14.70 11.40 -8.40
C TYR A 108 15.93 11.63 -9.29
N ARG A 109 16.92 12.41 -8.82
CA ARG A 109 18.14 12.71 -9.59
C ARG A 109 19.09 11.52 -9.69
N GLN A 110 19.29 10.79 -8.59
CA GLN A 110 20.40 9.84 -8.49
C GLN A 110 19.98 8.40 -8.79
N ARG A 111 18.78 8.01 -8.37
CA ARG A 111 18.37 6.61 -8.42
C ARG A 111 18.16 6.10 -9.83
N PHE A 112 17.58 6.93 -10.69
CA PHE A 112 17.38 6.59 -12.09
C PHE A 112 18.70 6.48 -12.87
N GLU A 113 19.73 7.29 -12.52
CA GLU A 113 21.06 7.16 -13.12
C GLU A 113 21.68 5.80 -12.83
N VAL A 114 21.58 5.32 -11.58
CA VAL A 114 22.08 4.00 -11.19
C VAL A 114 21.29 2.89 -11.88
N LEU A 115 19.95 2.98 -11.89
CA LEU A 115 19.09 1.99 -12.56
C LEU A 115 19.33 1.92 -14.07
N ARG A 116 19.70 3.04 -14.70
CA ARG A 116 20.06 3.07 -16.12
C ARG A 116 21.36 2.31 -16.41
N LYS A 117 22.34 2.32 -15.51
CA LYS A 117 23.53 1.47 -15.65
C LYS A 117 23.16 -0.01 -15.60
N ALA A 118 22.25 -0.40 -14.70
CA ALA A 118 21.76 -1.77 -14.62
C ALA A 118 21.03 -2.19 -15.92
N TYR A 119 20.19 -1.32 -16.46
CA TYR A 119 19.51 -1.54 -17.74
C TYR A 119 20.49 -1.78 -18.87
N GLY A 120 21.49 -0.91 -19.04
CA GLY A 120 22.48 -1.02 -20.12
C GLY A 120 23.35 -2.31 -20.07
N ARG A 121 23.45 -2.97 -18.91
CA ARG A 121 24.14 -4.26 -18.75
C ARG A 121 23.20 -5.45 -18.86
N SER A 122 21.91 -5.22 -18.67
CA SER A 122 20.93 -6.30 -18.63
C SER A 122 20.75 -6.91 -20.01
N LYS A 123 20.60 -8.23 -20.02
CA LYS A 123 20.20 -9.01 -21.21
C LYS A 123 18.79 -9.55 -21.04
N HIS A 124 17.95 -8.84 -20.31
CA HIS A 124 16.60 -9.26 -19.94
C HIS A 124 15.73 -9.62 -21.15
N GLU A 125 15.86 -8.90 -22.26
CA GLU A 125 15.08 -9.10 -23.49
C GLU A 125 15.18 -10.52 -24.03
N THR A 126 16.28 -11.24 -23.75
CA THR A 126 16.47 -12.62 -24.19
C THR A 126 15.96 -13.64 -23.17
N SER A 127 15.45 -13.21 -22.02
CA SER A 127 14.99 -14.12 -20.99
C SER A 127 13.53 -14.54 -21.20
N LYS A 128 13.25 -15.82 -20.89
CA LYS A 128 11.88 -16.35 -20.90
C LYS A 128 10.99 -15.64 -19.87
N GLN A 129 11.55 -15.32 -18.71
CA GLN A 129 10.84 -14.62 -17.63
C GLN A 129 10.37 -13.24 -18.07
N TYR A 130 11.18 -12.52 -18.85
CA TYR A 130 10.78 -11.22 -19.39
C TYR A 130 9.66 -11.36 -20.42
N ALA A 131 9.73 -12.35 -21.31
CA ALA A 131 8.67 -12.61 -22.28
C ALA A 131 7.33 -12.97 -21.60
N GLU A 132 7.38 -13.79 -20.53
CA GLU A 132 6.21 -14.11 -19.69
C GLU A 132 5.67 -12.85 -19.01
N PHE A 133 6.54 -12.01 -18.42
CA PHE A 133 6.18 -10.75 -17.79
C PHE A 133 5.49 -9.79 -18.78
N LEU A 134 5.99 -9.65 -20.01
CA LEU A 134 5.36 -8.82 -21.03
C LEU A 134 3.95 -9.31 -21.37
N THR A 135 3.77 -10.63 -21.52
CA THR A 135 2.47 -11.25 -21.81
C THR A 135 1.48 -11.04 -20.64
N GLU A 136 1.93 -11.21 -19.39
CA GLU A 136 1.07 -11.03 -18.22
C GLU A 136 0.61 -9.56 -18.02
N ASN A 137 1.35 -8.61 -18.58
CA ASN A 137 1.13 -7.17 -18.38
C ASN A 137 0.80 -6.40 -19.68
N GLU A 138 0.46 -7.11 -20.77
CA GLU A 138 0.21 -6.53 -22.10
C GLU A 138 -0.89 -5.46 -22.14
N ASN A 139 -1.82 -5.53 -21.20
CA ASN A 139 -3.00 -4.64 -21.12
C ASN A 139 -2.74 -3.28 -20.48
N TRP A 140 -1.54 -3.02 -19.94
CA TRP A 140 -1.22 -1.74 -19.30
C TRP A 140 0.25 -1.30 -19.51
N LEU A 141 1.19 -2.25 -19.53
CA LEU A 141 2.63 -1.95 -19.54
C LEU A 141 3.10 -1.18 -20.78
N PRO A 142 2.62 -1.49 -22.01
CA PRO A 142 3.03 -0.73 -23.20
C PRO A 142 2.61 0.74 -23.14
N ASP A 143 1.39 1.04 -22.67
CA ASP A 143 0.91 2.40 -22.53
C ASP A 143 1.61 3.15 -21.40
N TYR A 144 1.86 2.49 -20.27
CA TYR A 144 2.63 3.06 -19.17
C TYR A 144 4.07 3.41 -19.58
N ALA A 145 4.77 2.48 -20.24
CA ALA A 145 6.15 2.71 -20.64
C ALA A 145 6.26 3.81 -21.71
N LEU A 146 5.33 3.85 -22.66
CA LEU A 146 5.23 4.93 -23.65
C LEU A 146 4.93 6.27 -22.95
N TYR A 147 3.94 6.32 -22.04
CA TYR A 147 3.60 7.52 -21.28
C TYR A 147 4.83 8.09 -20.55
N MET A 148 5.55 7.23 -19.81
CA MET A 148 6.73 7.66 -19.05
C MET A 148 7.87 8.11 -19.95
N ALA A 149 8.07 7.46 -21.10
CA ALA A 149 9.09 7.86 -22.08
C ALA A 149 8.77 9.22 -22.71
N VAL A 150 7.51 9.43 -23.11
CA VAL A 150 7.05 10.72 -23.65
C VAL A 150 7.15 11.81 -22.58
N LYS A 151 6.75 11.51 -21.34
CA LYS A 151 6.85 12.44 -20.22
C LYS A 151 8.29 12.86 -19.94
N ALA A 152 9.24 11.92 -19.99
CA ALA A 152 10.66 12.22 -19.84
C ALA A 152 11.18 13.13 -20.98
N ASP A 153 10.79 12.88 -22.22
CA ASP A 153 11.13 13.70 -23.39
C ASP A 153 10.57 15.12 -23.30
N HIS A 154 9.42 15.28 -22.65
CA HIS A 154 8.76 16.57 -22.37
C HIS A 154 9.16 17.19 -21.02
N GLU A 155 10.38 16.94 -20.54
CA GLU A 155 10.90 17.53 -19.28
C GLU A 155 10.00 17.24 -18.06
N ASN A 156 9.30 16.11 -18.06
CA ASN A 156 8.35 15.66 -17.03
C ASN A 156 7.10 16.55 -16.86
N LYS A 157 6.76 17.36 -17.88
CA LYS A 157 5.51 18.10 -17.89
C LYS A 157 4.30 17.17 -17.90
N GLU A 158 3.17 17.67 -17.40
CA GLU A 158 1.90 16.95 -17.45
C GLU A 158 1.45 16.68 -18.88
N TRP A 159 0.79 15.54 -19.13
CA TRP A 159 0.41 15.12 -20.47
C TRP A 159 -0.56 16.09 -21.16
N LEU A 160 -1.35 16.85 -20.41
CA LEU A 160 -2.24 17.88 -20.94
C LEU A 160 -1.51 19.05 -21.63
N SER A 161 -0.19 19.18 -21.41
CA SER A 161 0.67 20.18 -22.06
C SER A 161 1.42 19.64 -23.28
N TRP A 162 1.23 18.36 -23.66
CA TRP A 162 1.89 17.76 -24.82
C TRP A 162 1.25 18.24 -26.14
N GLU A 163 1.94 18.02 -27.26
CA GLU A 163 1.41 18.33 -28.58
C GLU A 163 0.11 17.58 -28.85
N GLU A 164 -0.84 18.26 -29.47
CA GLU A 164 -2.21 17.74 -29.69
C GLU A 164 -2.26 16.32 -30.28
N PRO A 165 -1.43 15.92 -31.31
CA PRO A 165 -1.48 14.57 -31.82
C PRO A 165 -1.04 13.49 -30.82
N VAL A 166 -0.11 13.81 -29.91
CA VAL A 166 0.35 12.90 -28.85
C VAL A 166 -0.65 12.90 -27.70
N LEU A 167 -1.14 14.07 -27.30
CA LEU A 167 -2.16 14.25 -26.29
C LEU A 167 -3.43 13.48 -26.65
N LYS A 168 -3.89 13.55 -27.90
CA LYS A 168 -5.07 12.82 -28.43
C LYS A 168 -4.78 11.38 -28.86
N ARG A 169 -3.57 10.89 -28.64
CA ARG A 169 -3.15 9.53 -28.95
C ARG A 169 -3.36 9.13 -30.42
N GLU A 170 -3.10 10.07 -31.36
CA GLU A 170 -3.15 9.74 -32.80
C GLU A 170 -2.12 8.66 -33.15
N GLU A 171 -2.55 7.56 -33.79
CA GLU A 171 -1.70 6.39 -34.03
C GLU A 171 -0.41 6.73 -34.80
N THR A 172 -0.46 7.70 -35.72
CA THR A 172 0.73 8.15 -36.45
C THR A 172 1.75 8.86 -35.56
N ALA A 173 1.28 9.65 -34.59
CA ALA A 173 2.12 10.33 -33.62
C ALA A 173 2.69 9.33 -32.61
N LEU A 174 1.86 8.42 -32.08
CA LEU A 174 2.31 7.39 -31.14
C LEU A 174 3.33 6.43 -31.78
N ARG A 175 3.16 6.06 -33.06
CA ARG A 175 4.15 5.25 -33.76
C ARG A 175 5.50 5.96 -33.83
N LYS A 176 5.51 7.25 -34.19
CA LYS A 176 6.72 8.07 -34.20
C LYS A 176 7.38 8.14 -32.82
N CYS A 177 6.60 8.35 -31.76
CA CYS A 177 7.12 8.32 -30.39
C CYS A 177 7.74 6.96 -30.05
N ARG A 178 7.07 5.83 -30.39
CA ARG A 178 7.61 4.48 -30.14
C ARG A 178 8.94 4.24 -30.88
N GLU A 179 9.08 4.74 -32.11
CA GLU A 179 10.32 4.64 -32.88
C GLU A 179 11.44 5.51 -32.29
N GLN A 180 11.14 6.76 -31.93
CA GLN A 180 12.14 7.70 -31.42
C GLN A 180 12.55 7.44 -29.97
N LEU A 181 11.66 6.95 -29.14
CA LEU A 181 11.86 6.74 -27.71
C LEU A 181 12.01 5.25 -27.34
N HIS A 182 12.35 4.41 -28.31
CA HIS A 182 12.43 2.94 -28.14
C HIS A 182 13.28 2.52 -26.93
N ASP A 183 14.46 3.12 -26.75
CA ASP A 183 15.36 2.83 -25.64
C ASP A 183 14.76 3.26 -24.29
N GLU A 184 14.11 4.43 -24.25
CA GLU A 184 13.47 4.94 -23.04
C GLU A 184 12.26 4.08 -22.62
N ILE A 185 11.46 3.67 -23.61
CA ILE A 185 10.35 2.71 -23.39
C ILE A 185 10.88 1.40 -22.83
N GLY A 186 11.96 0.86 -23.43
CA GLY A 186 12.63 -0.35 -22.95
C GLY A 186 13.13 -0.22 -21.52
N PHE A 187 13.67 0.94 -21.16
CA PHE A 187 14.09 1.22 -19.79
C PHE A 187 12.93 1.17 -18.78
N TYR A 188 11.80 1.83 -19.06
CA TYR A 188 10.65 1.76 -18.16
C TYR A 188 10.05 0.36 -18.06
N MET A 189 10.04 -0.41 -19.17
CA MET A 189 9.63 -1.83 -19.13
C MET A 189 10.58 -2.66 -18.26
N PHE A 190 11.90 -2.45 -18.38
CA PHE A 190 12.90 -3.10 -17.53
C PHE A 190 12.71 -2.79 -16.05
N LEU A 191 12.43 -1.53 -15.70
CA LEU A 191 12.16 -1.14 -14.30
C LEU A 191 10.97 -1.90 -13.73
N GLN A 192 9.89 -2.00 -14.50
CA GLN A 192 8.70 -2.75 -14.07
C GLN A 192 8.96 -4.25 -13.97
N PHE A 193 9.77 -4.81 -14.85
CA PHE A 193 10.20 -6.21 -14.77
C PHE A 193 11.00 -6.47 -13.49
N LYS A 194 11.99 -5.64 -13.16
CA LYS A 194 12.81 -5.80 -11.95
C LYS A 194 11.99 -5.60 -10.66
N PHE A 195 11.08 -4.64 -10.67
CA PHE A 195 10.13 -4.48 -9.56
C PHE A 195 9.27 -5.75 -9.37
N ASP A 196 8.69 -6.28 -10.44
CA ASP A 196 7.81 -7.45 -10.41
C ASP A 196 8.53 -8.70 -9.88
N GLU A 197 9.78 -8.96 -10.35
CA GLU A 197 10.61 -10.07 -9.86
C GLU A 197 10.86 -9.97 -8.35
N GLN A 198 11.32 -8.80 -7.89
CA GLN A 198 11.65 -8.58 -6.49
C GLN A 198 10.39 -8.63 -5.61
N TRP A 199 9.29 -8.01 -6.06
CA TRP A 199 8.02 -8.03 -5.32
C TRP A 199 7.42 -9.43 -5.21
N LYS A 200 7.34 -10.18 -6.31
CA LYS A 200 6.83 -11.57 -6.31
C LYS A 200 7.65 -12.45 -5.36
N THR A 201 8.97 -12.25 -5.33
CA THR A 201 9.86 -12.99 -4.45
C THR A 201 9.61 -12.66 -2.98
N LEU A 202 9.52 -11.38 -2.63
CA LEU A 202 9.21 -10.91 -1.27
C LEU A 202 7.81 -11.38 -0.82
N LYS A 203 6.79 -11.22 -1.65
CA LYS A 203 5.42 -11.70 -1.33
C LYS A 203 5.41 -13.20 -1.08
N SER A 204 6.05 -13.97 -1.94
CA SER A 204 6.16 -15.43 -1.75
C SER A 204 6.88 -15.79 -0.45
N TYR A 205 7.91 -15.04 -0.07
CA TYR A 205 8.60 -15.21 1.20
C TYR A 205 7.67 -14.91 2.38
N ALA A 206 6.99 -13.77 2.37
CA ALA A 206 6.03 -13.39 3.40
C ALA A 206 4.93 -14.44 3.59
N ASN A 207 4.33 -14.90 2.48
CA ASN A 207 3.27 -15.90 2.53
C ASN A 207 3.76 -17.24 3.10
N ARG A 208 4.97 -17.71 2.74
CA ARG A 208 5.57 -18.92 3.34
C ARG A 208 5.83 -18.77 4.84
N HIS A 209 6.00 -17.55 5.35
CA HIS A 209 6.15 -17.25 6.76
C HIS A 209 4.81 -17.01 7.47
N GLY A 210 3.67 -17.16 6.76
CA GLY A 210 2.32 -16.98 7.31
C GLY A 210 1.90 -15.51 7.41
N ILE A 211 2.64 -14.61 6.74
CA ILE A 211 2.32 -13.18 6.66
C ILE A 211 1.57 -12.90 5.37
N SER A 212 0.39 -12.32 5.48
CA SER A 212 -0.41 -11.83 4.36
C SER A 212 -0.16 -10.33 4.16
N LEU A 213 0.05 -9.93 2.91
CA LEU A 213 0.24 -8.53 2.55
C LEU A 213 -1.11 -7.86 2.34
N ILE A 214 -1.38 -6.78 3.09
CA ILE A 214 -2.50 -5.88 2.85
C ILE A 214 -1.96 -4.71 2.04
N GLY A 215 -2.41 -4.62 0.78
CA GLY A 215 -2.13 -3.47 -0.07
C GLY A 215 -3.23 -2.44 0.00
N ASP A 216 -2.94 -1.25 -0.48
CA ASP A 216 -3.84 -0.11 -0.48
C ASP A 216 -3.99 0.44 -1.90
N ILE A 217 -5.22 0.71 -2.32
CA ILE A 217 -5.51 1.32 -3.61
C ILE A 217 -6.47 2.50 -3.43
N PRO A 218 -6.11 3.70 -3.87
CA PRO A 218 -7.04 4.82 -3.89
C PRO A 218 -8.18 4.52 -4.86
N ILE A 219 -9.41 4.95 -4.54
CA ILE A 219 -10.53 4.75 -5.46
C ILE A 219 -10.27 5.46 -6.78
N TYR A 220 -9.77 6.70 -6.76
CA TYR A 220 -9.45 7.48 -7.95
C TYR A 220 -8.00 7.29 -8.41
N VAL A 221 -7.69 7.81 -9.60
CA VAL A 221 -6.34 7.86 -10.16
C VAL A 221 -5.93 9.31 -10.41
N ALA A 222 -4.62 9.58 -10.47
CA ALA A 222 -4.13 10.92 -10.75
C ALA A 222 -4.50 11.35 -12.18
N LEU A 223 -4.84 12.62 -12.38
CA LEU A 223 -5.07 13.18 -13.71
C LEU A 223 -3.82 13.02 -14.59
N ASP A 224 -2.65 13.36 -14.04
CA ASP A 224 -1.37 13.17 -14.72
C ASP A 224 -0.87 11.74 -14.56
N SER A 225 -1.53 10.83 -15.28
CA SER A 225 -1.23 9.39 -15.24
C SER A 225 -1.41 8.72 -16.60
N ALA A 226 -0.71 7.60 -16.79
CA ALA A 226 -0.90 6.73 -17.95
C ALA A 226 -2.33 6.20 -18.03
N ASP A 227 -2.97 6.00 -16.88
CA ASP A 227 -4.35 5.49 -16.80
C ASP A 227 -5.35 6.43 -17.46
N VAL A 228 -5.26 7.73 -17.15
CA VAL A 228 -6.17 8.74 -17.73
C VAL A 228 -5.81 8.99 -19.19
N TRP A 229 -4.52 9.19 -19.50
CA TRP A 229 -4.09 9.42 -20.87
C TRP A 229 -4.44 8.28 -21.83
N ALA A 230 -4.34 7.04 -21.36
CA ALA A 230 -4.64 5.87 -22.20
C ALA A 230 -6.12 5.52 -22.31
N ASN A 231 -6.97 6.03 -21.40
CA ASN A 231 -8.39 5.65 -21.29
C ASN A 231 -9.27 6.87 -21.01
N THR A 232 -9.08 7.95 -21.77
CA THR A 232 -9.80 9.23 -21.54
C THR A 232 -11.31 9.06 -21.51
N GLU A 233 -11.86 8.11 -22.27
CA GLU A 233 -13.29 7.79 -22.35
C GLU A 233 -13.87 7.19 -21.06
N GLN A 234 -13.03 6.77 -20.13
CA GLN A 234 -13.46 6.23 -18.83
C GLN A 234 -13.66 7.34 -17.76
N PHE A 235 -13.36 8.59 -18.10
CA PHE A 235 -13.35 9.71 -17.17
C PHE A 235 -14.25 10.86 -17.65
N GLN A 236 -14.76 11.66 -16.71
CA GLN A 236 -15.57 12.85 -17.00
C GLN A 236 -14.67 14.01 -17.45
N LEU A 237 -14.21 13.95 -18.69
CA LEU A 237 -13.40 14.99 -19.33
C LEU A 237 -14.23 15.74 -20.39
N ASP A 238 -13.88 16.99 -20.65
CA ASP A 238 -14.46 17.76 -21.74
C ASP A 238 -13.78 17.47 -23.09
N HIS A 239 -14.14 18.23 -24.14
CA HIS A 239 -13.57 18.05 -25.49
C HIS A 239 -12.08 18.41 -25.59
N ASP A 240 -11.56 19.20 -24.65
CA ASP A 240 -10.15 19.57 -24.50
C ASP A 240 -9.41 18.66 -23.51
N LEU A 241 -10.06 17.55 -23.11
CA LEU A 241 -9.58 16.55 -22.18
C LEU A 241 -9.32 17.09 -20.76
N GLN A 242 -9.93 18.24 -20.43
CA GLN A 242 -9.87 18.81 -19.08
C GLN A 242 -10.96 18.17 -18.20
N PRO A 243 -10.68 17.92 -16.90
CA PRO A 243 -11.72 17.46 -15.98
C PRO A 243 -12.87 18.46 -15.88
N VAL A 244 -14.09 18.03 -16.12
CA VAL A 244 -15.30 18.85 -15.89
C VAL A 244 -15.48 19.08 -14.39
N CYS A 245 -15.24 18.03 -13.63
CA CYS A 245 -15.25 18.03 -12.18
C CYS A 245 -14.14 17.13 -11.65
N VAL A 246 -13.77 17.35 -10.40
CA VAL A 246 -12.74 16.57 -9.69
C VAL A 246 -13.25 15.98 -8.39
N ALA A 247 -12.59 14.93 -7.95
CA ALA A 247 -12.87 14.27 -6.68
C ALA A 247 -12.41 15.11 -5.49
N GLY A 248 -13.05 14.87 -4.36
CA GLY A 248 -12.72 15.45 -3.07
C GLY A 248 -13.72 15.04 -2.01
N CYS A 249 -13.74 15.77 -0.91
CA CYS A 249 -14.74 15.61 0.15
C CYS A 249 -15.21 16.96 0.69
N PRO A 250 -16.44 17.02 1.27
CA PRO A 250 -16.91 18.21 1.97
C PRO A 250 -16.08 18.44 3.24
N PRO A 251 -16.30 19.57 3.95
CA PRO A 251 -15.74 19.76 5.28
C PRO A 251 -15.98 18.57 6.19
N ASP A 252 -14.92 18.12 6.86
CA ASP A 252 -14.91 16.94 7.73
C ASP A 252 -13.97 17.14 8.94
N ALA A 253 -13.70 16.07 9.69
CA ALA A 253 -12.81 16.09 10.84
C ALA A 253 -11.33 16.41 10.52
N PHE A 254 -10.92 16.27 9.26
CA PHE A 254 -9.56 16.53 8.79
C PHE A 254 -9.39 17.93 8.17
N SER A 255 -10.48 18.54 7.69
CA SER A 255 -10.44 19.85 7.03
C SER A 255 -11.76 20.61 7.17
N ASP A 256 -11.73 21.76 7.83
CA ASP A 256 -12.88 22.66 7.98
C ASP A 256 -13.38 23.23 6.64
N TYR A 257 -12.55 23.17 5.59
CA TYR A 257 -12.87 23.69 4.24
C TYR A 257 -13.21 22.58 3.24
N GLY A 258 -13.10 21.31 3.65
CA GLY A 258 -13.13 20.16 2.76
C GLY A 258 -11.81 19.97 2.02
N GLN A 259 -11.76 18.97 1.15
CA GLN A 259 -10.57 18.63 0.40
C GLN A 259 -10.88 18.56 -1.10
N LYS A 260 -10.01 19.11 -1.93
CA LYS A 260 -10.05 18.98 -3.39
C LYS A 260 -8.82 18.18 -3.82
N TRP A 261 -9.03 16.93 -4.24
CA TRP A 261 -7.92 16.01 -4.54
C TRP A 261 -7.39 16.15 -5.96
N GLY A 262 -8.17 16.77 -6.86
CA GLY A 262 -7.76 16.99 -8.24
C GLY A 262 -7.85 15.77 -9.17
N ASN A 263 -8.23 14.61 -8.67
CA ASN A 263 -8.42 13.41 -9.47
C ASN A 263 -9.67 13.56 -10.36
N PRO A 264 -9.62 13.17 -11.64
CA PRO A 264 -10.81 13.15 -12.49
C PRO A 264 -11.82 12.11 -11.99
N LEU A 265 -13.09 12.41 -12.17
CA LEU A 265 -14.16 11.48 -11.82
C LEU A 265 -14.35 10.46 -12.95
N TYR A 266 -14.74 9.24 -12.59
CA TYR A 266 -15.07 8.21 -13.55
C TYR A 266 -16.40 8.48 -14.26
N ASP A 267 -16.47 8.16 -15.55
CA ASP A 267 -17.74 7.98 -16.26
C ASP A 267 -18.29 6.59 -15.95
N TRP A 268 -19.05 6.51 -14.87
CA TRP A 268 -19.61 5.23 -14.39
C TRP A 268 -20.57 4.58 -15.38
N ASP A 269 -21.29 5.36 -16.17
CA ASP A 269 -22.22 4.86 -17.19
C ASP A 269 -21.43 4.18 -18.32
N ARG A 270 -20.34 4.79 -18.76
CA ARG A 270 -19.43 4.22 -19.74
C ARG A 270 -18.76 2.94 -19.23
N MET A 271 -18.26 2.99 -18.00
CA MET A 271 -17.65 1.82 -17.36
C MET A 271 -18.64 0.66 -17.17
N GLU A 272 -19.89 0.94 -16.87
CA GLU A 272 -20.93 -0.09 -16.77
C GLU A 272 -21.21 -0.73 -18.14
N GLN A 273 -21.25 0.06 -19.22
CA GLN A 273 -21.48 -0.44 -20.59
C GLN A 273 -20.42 -1.42 -21.05
N ASP A 274 -19.14 -1.24 -20.65
CA ASP A 274 -18.04 -2.16 -20.94
C ASP A 274 -17.87 -3.25 -19.88
N GLY A 275 -18.76 -3.30 -18.89
CA GLY A 275 -18.74 -4.27 -17.78
C GLY A 275 -17.61 -4.03 -16.79
N PHE A 276 -17.20 -2.78 -16.57
CA PHE A 276 -16.12 -2.35 -15.68
C PHE A 276 -14.78 -2.98 -16.04
N SER A 277 -14.45 -3.07 -17.31
CA SER A 277 -13.27 -3.78 -17.81
C SER A 277 -11.96 -3.22 -17.21
N TRP A 278 -11.81 -1.89 -17.17
CA TRP A 278 -10.67 -1.22 -16.56
C TRP A 278 -10.53 -1.56 -15.06
N TRP A 279 -11.63 -1.46 -14.29
CA TRP A 279 -11.65 -1.82 -12.87
C TRP A 279 -11.33 -3.29 -12.64
N LYS A 280 -11.84 -4.20 -13.47
CA LYS A 280 -11.51 -5.63 -13.39
C LYS A 280 -10.03 -5.89 -13.61
N ASN A 281 -9.41 -5.19 -14.57
CA ASN A 281 -7.97 -5.29 -14.82
C ASN A 281 -7.17 -4.77 -13.64
N ARG A 282 -7.54 -3.60 -13.10
CA ARG A 282 -6.92 -3.02 -11.90
C ARG A 282 -7.00 -3.99 -10.71
N ILE A 283 -8.17 -4.57 -10.45
CA ILE A 283 -8.35 -5.52 -9.35
C ILE A 283 -7.54 -6.81 -9.58
N ARG A 284 -7.48 -7.35 -10.81
CA ARG A 284 -6.63 -8.52 -11.11
C ARG A 284 -5.15 -8.22 -10.82
N LYS A 285 -4.68 -7.06 -11.24
CA LYS A 285 -3.30 -6.63 -10.95
C LYS A 285 -3.07 -6.49 -9.45
N SER A 286 -3.95 -5.79 -8.74
CA SER A 286 -3.87 -5.65 -7.27
C SER A 286 -3.90 -7.00 -6.55
N ALA A 287 -4.73 -7.95 -7.00
CA ALA A 287 -4.80 -9.32 -6.45
C ALA A 287 -3.52 -10.14 -6.73
N SER A 288 -2.78 -9.84 -7.79
CA SER A 288 -1.46 -10.44 -8.01
C SER A 288 -0.41 -9.88 -7.06
N LEU A 289 -0.53 -8.61 -6.68
CA LEU A 289 0.39 -7.93 -5.78
C LEU A 289 0.11 -8.21 -4.31
N TYR A 290 -1.18 -8.33 -3.90
CA TYR A 290 -1.59 -8.38 -2.50
C TYR A 290 -2.45 -9.63 -2.20
N ASP A 291 -2.50 -10.01 -0.93
CA ASP A 291 -3.41 -11.04 -0.42
C ASP A 291 -4.74 -10.43 0.04
N VAL A 292 -4.68 -9.17 0.46
CA VAL A 292 -5.82 -8.36 0.87
C VAL A 292 -5.68 -6.98 0.23
N ILE A 293 -6.76 -6.47 -0.36
CA ILE A 293 -6.82 -5.16 -1.02
C ILE A 293 -7.67 -4.23 -0.16
N ARG A 294 -7.09 -3.19 0.42
CA ARG A 294 -7.85 -2.08 1.00
C ARG A 294 -8.23 -1.13 -0.12
N ILE A 295 -9.51 -0.91 -0.30
CA ILE A 295 -10.01 0.12 -1.21
C ILE A 295 -10.24 1.38 -0.38
N ASP A 296 -9.39 2.37 -0.62
CA ASP A 296 -9.46 3.67 0.01
C ASP A 296 -10.68 4.45 -0.49
N HIS A 297 -11.32 5.20 0.41
CA HIS A 297 -12.53 5.98 0.15
C HIS A 297 -13.66 5.16 -0.50
N PHE A 298 -13.96 3.99 0.06
CA PHE A 298 -14.99 3.08 -0.48
C PHE A 298 -16.40 3.71 -0.50
N ILE A 299 -16.63 4.77 0.28
CA ILE A 299 -17.85 5.58 0.23
C ILE A 299 -18.14 6.05 -1.19
N GLY A 300 -17.11 6.36 -1.98
CA GLY A 300 -17.19 6.78 -3.37
C GLY A 300 -17.84 5.74 -4.32
N VAL A 301 -17.90 4.47 -3.91
CA VAL A 301 -18.61 3.42 -4.63
C VAL A 301 -20.14 3.62 -4.54
N VAL A 302 -20.63 4.15 -3.42
CA VAL A 302 -22.06 4.41 -3.18
C VAL A 302 -22.45 5.80 -3.64
N ARG A 303 -21.66 6.79 -3.22
CA ARG A 303 -21.83 8.19 -3.58
C ARG A 303 -20.48 8.87 -3.62
N TYR A 304 -20.24 9.63 -4.64
CA TYR A 304 -19.00 10.36 -4.80
C TYR A 304 -19.21 11.86 -4.77
N TYR A 305 -18.23 12.59 -4.23
CA TYR A 305 -18.30 14.02 -4.10
C TYR A 305 -17.71 14.67 -5.35
N ASN A 306 -18.51 15.49 -6.01
CA ASN A 306 -18.25 16.12 -7.29
C ASN A 306 -17.98 17.61 -7.05
N ILE A 307 -16.75 18.06 -7.30
CA ILE A 307 -16.36 19.46 -7.17
C ILE A 307 -16.11 20.01 -8.58
N PRO A 308 -16.79 21.11 -9.00
CA PRO A 308 -16.46 21.77 -10.27
C PRO A 308 -14.95 22.04 -10.37
N ALA A 309 -14.37 21.84 -11.55
CA ALA A 309 -12.90 21.90 -11.71
C ALA A 309 -12.32 23.26 -11.30
N ASP A 310 -13.04 24.35 -11.48
CA ASP A 310 -12.72 25.73 -11.05
C ASP A 310 -13.31 26.10 -9.68
N GLY A 311 -14.06 25.17 -9.04
CA GLY A 311 -14.77 25.40 -7.78
C GLY A 311 -13.94 25.11 -6.53
N GLU A 312 -14.48 25.52 -5.37
CA GLU A 312 -13.97 25.19 -4.05
C GLU A 312 -14.68 23.94 -3.50
N PRO A 313 -14.09 23.18 -2.54
CA PRO A 313 -14.71 21.99 -1.96
C PRO A 313 -16.14 22.21 -1.44
N LYS A 314 -16.41 23.36 -0.82
CA LYS A 314 -17.77 23.70 -0.29
C LYS A 314 -18.85 23.81 -1.38
N ASN A 315 -18.46 23.96 -2.65
CA ASN A 315 -19.36 24.08 -3.79
C ASN A 315 -19.68 22.72 -4.43
N GLY A 316 -19.07 21.66 -3.91
CA GLY A 316 -19.31 20.31 -4.38
C GLY A 316 -20.68 19.76 -3.95
N PHE A 317 -21.04 18.65 -4.56
CA PHE A 317 -22.28 17.92 -4.25
C PHE A 317 -22.10 16.44 -4.50
N TYR A 318 -22.90 15.62 -3.83
CA TYR A 318 -22.87 14.17 -4.00
C TYR A 318 -23.67 13.72 -5.22
N LEU A 319 -23.10 12.76 -5.94
CA LEU A 319 -23.76 11.97 -6.99
C LEU A 319 -23.76 10.49 -6.59
N GLU A 320 -24.71 9.73 -7.13
CA GLU A 320 -24.78 8.28 -6.93
C GLU A 320 -23.64 7.58 -7.66
N GLY A 321 -22.97 6.67 -6.96
CA GLY A 321 -21.93 5.80 -7.52
C GLY A 321 -22.50 4.50 -8.10
N PRO A 322 -21.66 3.64 -8.67
CA PRO A 322 -22.07 2.38 -9.32
C PRO A 322 -22.57 1.32 -8.34
N GLY A 323 -22.37 1.52 -7.05
CA GLY A 323 -22.90 0.66 -5.98
C GLY A 323 -22.53 -0.81 -6.14
N LYS A 324 -23.57 -1.66 -5.98
CA LYS A 324 -23.40 -3.11 -6.05
C LYS A 324 -22.82 -3.62 -7.37
N LYS A 325 -23.06 -2.93 -8.49
CA LYS A 325 -22.56 -3.35 -9.81
C LYS A 325 -21.02 -3.37 -9.84
N LEU A 326 -20.36 -2.34 -9.27
CA LEU A 326 -18.91 -2.33 -9.16
C LEU A 326 -18.41 -3.38 -8.16
N VAL A 327 -19.10 -3.58 -7.03
CA VAL A 327 -18.75 -4.64 -6.07
C VAL A 327 -18.78 -6.02 -6.74
N ASP A 328 -19.80 -6.31 -7.56
CA ASP A 328 -19.89 -7.57 -8.29
C ASP A 328 -18.75 -7.71 -9.33
N ALA A 329 -18.35 -6.61 -9.99
CA ALA A 329 -17.20 -6.58 -10.89
C ALA A 329 -15.89 -6.86 -10.14
N ILE A 330 -15.67 -6.22 -8.99
CA ILE A 330 -14.51 -6.46 -8.10
C ILE A 330 -14.46 -7.93 -7.68
N ASP A 331 -15.57 -8.48 -7.20
CA ASP A 331 -15.64 -9.87 -6.78
C ASP A 331 -15.35 -10.87 -7.91
N SER A 332 -15.74 -10.55 -9.14
CA SER A 332 -15.45 -11.38 -10.32
C SER A 332 -13.97 -11.39 -10.70
N ALA A 333 -13.21 -10.37 -10.29
CA ALA A 333 -11.83 -10.14 -10.74
C ALA A 333 -10.77 -10.43 -9.67
N ARG A 334 -11.12 -10.34 -8.37
CA ARG A 334 -10.16 -10.43 -7.27
C ARG A 334 -9.58 -11.83 -7.00
N GLY A 335 -10.10 -12.88 -7.61
CA GLY A 335 -9.65 -14.25 -7.35
C GLY A 335 -9.74 -14.62 -5.87
N ASN A 336 -8.63 -15.04 -5.28
CA ASN A 336 -8.54 -15.40 -3.86
C ASN A 336 -8.25 -14.20 -2.93
N ALA A 337 -7.87 -13.05 -3.46
CA ALA A 337 -7.61 -11.87 -2.66
C ALA A 337 -8.88 -11.43 -1.92
N LYS A 338 -8.70 -10.93 -0.70
CA LYS A 338 -9.78 -10.36 0.11
C LYS A 338 -9.82 -8.85 -0.08
N VAL A 339 -10.93 -8.23 0.29
CA VAL A 339 -11.11 -6.79 0.16
C VAL A 339 -11.49 -6.22 1.52
N ILE A 340 -10.90 -5.07 1.87
CA ILE A 340 -11.28 -4.20 2.98
C ILE A 340 -11.92 -2.97 2.36
N ALA A 341 -13.08 -2.56 2.87
CA ALA A 341 -13.73 -1.32 2.51
C ALA A 341 -13.33 -0.24 3.52
N GLU A 342 -12.63 0.81 3.06
CA GLU A 342 -12.43 1.99 3.90
C GLU A 342 -13.73 2.81 3.88
N ASP A 343 -14.50 2.70 4.97
CA ASP A 343 -15.81 3.30 5.16
C ASP A 343 -15.78 4.42 6.21
N LEU A 344 -14.67 5.15 6.28
CA LEU A 344 -14.51 6.30 7.18
C LEU A 344 -15.12 7.57 6.57
N GLY A 345 -15.52 8.52 7.42
CA GLY A 345 -16.08 9.82 7.02
C GLY A 345 -17.58 9.93 7.26
N VAL A 346 -18.28 10.74 6.44
CA VAL A 346 -19.73 10.96 6.61
C VAL A 346 -20.52 9.76 6.11
N ILE A 347 -20.82 8.86 7.04
CA ILE A 347 -21.51 7.60 6.73
C ILE A 347 -23.01 7.84 6.59
N VAL A 348 -23.57 7.33 5.49
CA VAL A 348 -25.01 7.27 5.26
C VAL A 348 -25.47 5.81 5.29
N PRO A 349 -26.78 5.54 5.56
CA PRO A 349 -27.30 4.17 5.66
C PRO A 349 -27.00 3.30 4.43
N GLU A 350 -26.96 3.90 3.24
CA GLU A 350 -26.67 3.21 1.98
C GLU A 350 -25.24 2.66 1.92
N VAL A 351 -24.26 3.39 2.49
CA VAL A 351 -22.86 2.93 2.61
C VAL A 351 -22.80 1.73 3.55
N GLN A 352 -23.35 1.85 4.75
CA GLN A 352 -23.39 0.74 5.71
C GLN A 352 -24.06 -0.50 5.13
N LYS A 353 -25.17 -0.30 4.40
CA LYS A 353 -25.88 -1.37 3.72
C LYS A 353 -24.99 -2.06 2.68
N LEU A 354 -24.34 -1.30 1.79
CA LEU A 354 -23.49 -1.89 0.75
C LEU A 354 -22.28 -2.62 1.35
N VAL A 355 -21.59 -2.05 2.35
CA VAL A 355 -20.48 -2.71 3.05
C VAL A 355 -20.94 -4.01 3.67
N LYS A 356 -22.08 -4.03 4.35
CA LYS A 356 -22.65 -5.25 4.94
C LYS A 356 -23.05 -6.29 3.89
N GLU A 357 -23.68 -5.89 2.80
CA GLU A 357 -24.09 -6.78 1.71
C GLU A 357 -22.88 -7.33 0.92
N SER A 358 -21.82 -6.55 0.75
CA SER A 358 -20.59 -7.01 0.12
C SER A 358 -19.90 -8.11 0.93
N GLY A 359 -20.04 -8.07 2.27
CA GLY A 359 -19.32 -8.89 3.23
C GLY A 359 -17.86 -8.49 3.39
N TYR A 360 -17.46 -7.33 2.86
CA TYR A 360 -16.14 -6.75 3.12
C TYR A 360 -16.08 -6.21 4.56
N PRO A 361 -15.00 -6.41 5.32
CA PRO A 361 -14.82 -5.70 6.57
C PRO A 361 -14.69 -4.20 6.32
N GLY A 362 -15.38 -3.40 7.12
CA GLY A 362 -15.16 -1.98 7.25
C GLY A 362 -14.02 -1.67 8.21
N MET A 363 -13.78 -0.40 8.47
CA MET A 363 -12.69 0.08 9.32
C MET A 363 -13.20 0.81 10.56
N LYS A 364 -12.46 0.70 11.69
CA LYS A 364 -12.69 1.49 12.90
C LYS A 364 -11.37 2.05 13.41
N ILE A 365 -11.40 3.29 13.88
CA ILE A 365 -10.23 4.04 14.34
C ILE A 365 -10.43 4.41 15.81
N LEU A 366 -9.58 3.92 16.70
CA LEU A 366 -9.71 4.18 18.13
C LEU A 366 -9.63 5.68 18.47
N GLN A 367 -8.77 6.43 17.78
CA GLN A 367 -8.65 7.87 18.00
C GLN A 367 -9.97 8.63 17.82
N PHE A 368 -10.91 8.10 17.03
CA PHE A 368 -12.23 8.69 16.86
C PHE A 368 -13.27 8.23 17.91
N GLY A 369 -12.92 7.23 18.73
CA GLY A 369 -13.85 6.59 19.68
C GLY A 369 -13.92 7.21 21.07
N PHE A 370 -13.17 8.28 21.36
CA PHE A 370 -13.05 8.86 22.70
C PHE A 370 -13.67 10.28 22.81
N ASP A 371 -14.80 10.49 22.16
CA ASP A 371 -15.57 11.74 22.15
C ASP A 371 -16.61 11.85 23.29
N GLY A 372 -16.70 10.83 24.14
CA GLY A 372 -17.68 10.77 25.24
C GLY A 372 -19.06 10.25 24.82
N ASN A 373 -19.30 9.99 23.53
CA ASN A 373 -20.55 9.41 23.04
C ASN A 373 -20.52 7.86 23.16
N ALA A 374 -21.40 7.29 23.97
CA ALA A 374 -21.48 5.85 24.18
C ALA A 374 -21.95 5.07 22.92
N GLU A 375 -22.60 5.74 21.98
CA GLU A 375 -23.07 5.13 20.73
C GLU A 375 -22.06 5.29 19.59
N ASN A 376 -20.90 5.93 19.84
CA ASN A 376 -19.85 6.08 18.83
C ASN A 376 -19.38 4.72 18.32
N GLU A 377 -19.50 4.50 17.02
CA GLU A 377 -19.15 3.22 16.37
C GLU A 377 -17.66 2.89 16.40
N HIS A 378 -16.79 3.88 16.64
CA HIS A 378 -15.35 3.70 16.81
C HIS A 378 -14.97 3.36 18.25
N ALA A 379 -15.90 3.49 19.21
CA ALA A 379 -15.64 3.12 20.59
C ALA A 379 -15.48 1.60 20.72
N PRO A 380 -14.46 1.10 21.45
CA PRO A 380 -14.14 -0.34 21.53
C PRO A 380 -15.30 -1.26 21.91
N HIS A 381 -16.24 -0.81 22.73
CA HIS A 381 -17.38 -1.62 23.15
C HIS A 381 -18.46 -1.79 22.06
N ASN A 382 -18.40 -1.00 20.98
CA ASN A 382 -19.33 -1.07 19.84
C ASN A 382 -18.70 -1.83 18.64
N HIS A 383 -17.48 -2.34 18.77
CA HIS A 383 -16.86 -3.07 17.67
C HIS A 383 -17.55 -4.41 17.40
N GLU A 384 -17.71 -4.74 16.13
CA GLU A 384 -18.19 -6.03 15.66
C GLU A 384 -17.06 -6.86 15.04
N LYS A 385 -17.34 -8.14 14.72
CA LYS A 385 -16.30 -9.06 14.22
C LYS A 385 -15.75 -8.68 12.86
N ASN A 386 -16.62 -8.36 11.89
CA ASN A 386 -16.21 -8.12 10.50
C ASN A 386 -15.68 -6.70 10.29
N TYR A 387 -14.69 -6.32 11.11
CA TYR A 387 -13.98 -5.03 11.01
C TYR A 387 -12.47 -5.21 11.09
N VAL A 388 -11.77 -4.23 10.51
CA VAL A 388 -10.33 -3.98 10.75
C VAL A 388 -10.23 -2.76 11.65
N VAL A 389 -9.59 -2.90 12.81
CA VAL A 389 -9.51 -1.84 13.81
C VAL A 389 -8.07 -1.35 13.92
N TYR A 390 -7.91 -0.04 13.95
CA TYR A 390 -6.64 0.68 14.07
C TYR A 390 -6.64 1.55 15.33
N ILE A 391 -5.47 1.89 15.84
CA ILE A 391 -5.34 3.05 16.74
C ILE A 391 -5.55 4.33 15.92
N GLY A 392 -4.73 4.51 14.91
CA GLY A 392 -4.82 5.50 13.86
C GLY A 392 -4.29 4.92 12.55
N THR A 393 -4.63 5.52 11.41
CA THR A 393 -4.07 5.23 10.08
C THR A 393 -2.91 6.18 9.78
N HIS A 394 -2.33 6.05 8.59
CA HIS A 394 -1.28 6.96 8.10
C HIS A 394 -1.70 8.44 8.02
N ASP A 395 -3.00 8.74 8.01
CA ASP A 395 -3.58 10.10 7.99
C ASP A 395 -3.81 10.69 9.38
N ASN A 396 -3.80 9.85 10.41
CA ASN A 396 -4.00 10.26 11.78
C ASN A 396 -2.68 10.73 12.43
N ASP A 397 -2.80 11.42 13.56
CA ASP A 397 -1.67 11.62 14.46
C ASP A 397 -1.07 10.28 14.87
N THR A 398 0.22 10.26 15.18
CA THR A 398 0.77 9.14 15.94
C THR A 398 0.07 9.05 17.29
N LEU A 399 0.07 7.88 17.91
CA LEU A 399 -0.57 7.72 19.23
C LEU A 399 -0.05 8.71 20.27
N LYS A 400 1.27 8.94 20.28
CA LYS A 400 1.89 9.92 21.18
C LYS A 400 1.42 11.34 20.83
N GLY A 401 1.47 11.73 19.57
CA GLY A 401 1.00 13.03 19.11
C GLY A 401 -0.50 13.26 19.39
N TYR A 402 -1.33 12.23 19.22
CA TYR A 402 -2.75 12.29 19.57
C TYR A 402 -2.97 12.59 21.06
N ILE A 403 -2.22 11.93 21.94
CA ILE A 403 -2.30 12.16 23.39
C ILE A 403 -1.81 13.58 23.74
N GLU A 404 -0.70 14.02 23.17
CA GLU A 404 -0.12 15.35 23.41
C GLU A 404 -1.04 16.49 22.93
N ASN A 405 -1.82 16.27 21.88
CA ASN A 405 -2.76 17.24 21.31
C ASN A 405 -4.17 17.15 21.92
N ALA A 406 -4.46 16.11 22.73
CA ALA A 406 -5.78 15.91 23.29
C ALA A 406 -6.15 16.97 24.34
N SER A 407 -7.42 17.38 24.35
CA SER A 407 -7.93 18.25 25.41
C SER A 407 -7.91 17.54 26.77
N LYS A 408 -7.87 18.31 27.85
CA LYS A 408 -7.93 17.75 29.22
C LYS A 408 -9.19 16.91 29.47
N ASP A 409 -10.30 17.30 28.88
CA ASP A 409 -11.56 16.56 29.01
C ASP A 409 -11.47 15.20 28.28
N ASN A 410 -10.88 15.17 27.08
CA ASN A 410 -10.64 13.93 26.34
C ASN A 410 -9.64 13.02 27.06
N LEU A 411 -8.55 13.56 27.60
CA LEU A 411 -7.59 12.79 28.39
C LEU A 411 -8.26 12.18 29.63
N THR A 412 -9.05 12.97 30.35
CA THR A 412 -9.81 12.49 31.51
C THR A 412 -10.79 11.37 31.13
N PHE A 413 -11.49 11.53 30.01
CA PHE A 413 -12.39 10.50 29.48
C PHE A 413 -11.63 9.24 29.09
N MET A 414 -10.52 9.37 28.34
CA MET A 414 -9.69 8.24 27.96
C MET A 414 -9.17 7.47 29.18
N MET A 415 -8.59 8.16 30.17
CA MET A 415 -8.11 7.51 31.39
C MET A 415 -9.22 6.72 32.09
N LYS A 416 -10.41 7.32 32.25
CA LYS A 416 -11.56 6.66 32.85
C LYS A 416 -12.03 5.46 32.03
N TYR A 417 -12.14 5.61 30.73
CA TYR A 417 -12.60 4.55 29.84
C TYR A 417 -11.62 3.36 29.79
N LEU A 418 -10.33 3.65 29.71
CA LEU A 418 -9.26 2.67 29.61
C LEU A 418 -8.85 2.07 30.96
N GLY A 419 -9.25 2.68 32.08
CA GLY A 419 -8.79 2.32 33.42
C GLY A 419 -7.29 2.64 33.62
N ALA A 420 -6.81 3.73 33.02
CA ALA A 420 -5.45 4.23 33.18
C ALA A 420 -5.34 5.09 34.44
N ALA A 421 -4.26 4.92 35.22
CA ALA A 421 -4.03 5.70 36.42
C ALA A 421 -3.51 7.12 36.10
N ASP A 422 -2.77 7.26 35.02
CA ASP A 422 -2.26 8.53 34.51
C ASP A 422 -2.14 8.49 32.96
N GLU A 423 -1.72 9.62 32.37
CA GLU A 423 -1.59 9.77 30.92
C GLU A 423 -0.50 8.84 30.33
N GLN A 424 0.51 8.49 31.12
CA GLN A 424 1.63 7.64 30.67
C GLN A 424 1.19 6.20 30.41
N GLU A 425 0.12 5.74 31.09
CA GLU A 425 -0.45 4.41 30.86
C GLU A 425 -1.36 4.34 29.63
N ILE A 426 -1.84 5.47 29.09
CA ILE A 426 -2.79 5.50 27.97
C ILE A 426 -2.29 4.69 26.75
N PRO A 427 -1.03 4.84 26.27
CA PRO A 427 -0.56 4.09 25.11
C PRO A 427 -0.66 2.57 25.29
N GLU A 428 -0.24 2.07 26.47
CA GLU A 428 -0.30 0.65 26.76
C GLU A 428 -1.74 0.14 26.84
N LYS A 429 -2.61 0.90 27.50
CA LYS A 429 -4.04 0.55 27.63
C LYS A 429 -4.76 0.60 26.28
N MET A 430 -4.43 1.54 25.40
CA MET A 430 -4.99 1.58 24.04
C MET A 430 -4.56 0.35 23.23
N MET A 431 -3.29 -0.06 23.32
CA MET A 431 -2.82 -1.29 22.70
C MET A 431 -3.57 -2.52 23.23
N GLN A 432 -3.77 -2.62 24.54
CA GLN A 432 -4.52 -3.73 25.15
C GLN A 432 -5.96 -3.78 24.65
N VAL A 433 -6.66 -2.65 24.64
CA VAL A 433 -8.05 -2.52 24.18
C VAL A 433 -8.17 -2.84 22.70
N LEU A 434 -7.22 -2.39 21.87
CA LEU A 434 -7.16 -2.74 20.45
C LEU A 434 -7.10 -4.27 20.26
N TYR A 435 -6.14 -4.93 20.92
CA TYR A 435 -5.98 -6.39 20.80
C TYR A 435 -7.14 -7.18 21.42
N MET A 436 -7.79 -6.63 22.44
CA MET A 436 -8.98 -7.22 23.10
C MET A 436 -10.23 -7.10 22.23
N SER A 437 -10.29 -6.18 21.27
CA SER A 437 -11.45 -5.94 20.41
C SER A 437 -12.04 -7.25 19.85
N PRO A 438 -13.37 -7.35 19.72
CA PRO A 438 -14.04 -8.49 19.06
C PRO A 438 -13.75 -8.53 17.55
N ALA A 439 -13.30 -7.44 16.95
CA ALA A 439 -12.98 -7.37 15.52
C ALA A 439 -11.97 -8.46 15.10
N ASP A 440 -12.14 -8.99 13.89
CA ASP A 440 -11.29 -10.06 13.41
C ASP A 440 -9.85 -9.60 13.16
N THR A 441 -9.65 -8.38 12.69
CA THR A 441 -8.31 -7.88 12.38
C THR A 441 -8.01 -6.59 13.15
N VAL A 442 -6.79 -6.50 13.66
CA VAL A 442 -6.24 -5.27 14.26
C VAL A 442 -4.91 -4.93 13.59
N ILE A 443 -4.71 -3.65 13.31
CA ILE A 443 -3.48 -3.14 12.68
C ILE A 443 -2.95 -1.97 13.52
N VAL A 444 -1.64 -1.93 13.72
CA VAL A 444 -0.95 -0.87 14.46
C VAL A 444 0.08 -0.23 13.55
N GLN A 445 0.19 1.10 13.57
CA GLN A 445 1.27 1.80 12.91
C GLN A 445 2.61 1.50 13.58
N MET A 446 3.67 1.35 12.80
CA MET A 446 5.01 1.16 13.36
C MET A 446 5.44 2.33 14.23
N GLN A 447 5.07 3.56 13.89
CA GLN A 447 5.36 4.76 14.67
C GLN A 447 4.83 4.67 16.10
N ASP A 448 3.61 4.13 16.27
CA ASP A 448 2.97 3.96 17.58
C ASP A 448 3.72 2.94 18.44
N LEU A 449 4.21 1.86 17.82
CA LEU A 449 5.03 0.86 18.49
C LEU A 449 6.39 1.40 18.95
N LEU A 450 6.93 2.34 18.18
CA LEU A 450 8.20 3.03 18.48
C LEU A 450 8.04 4.21 19.42
N GLY A 451 6.80 4.58 19.81
CA GLY A 451 6.53 5.73 20.66
C GLY A 451 6.91 7.07 20.02
N LYS A 452 6.85 7.17 18.69
CA LYS A 452 7.17 8.39 17.94
C LYS A 452 6.06 9.42 18.10
N ASP A 453 6.43 10.70 18.12
CA ASP A 453 5.51 11.83 18.06
C ASP A 453 5.14 12.20 16.61
N ASN A 454 4.44 13.33 16.44
CA ASN A 454 3.94 13.76 15.13
C ASN A 454 5.02 14.20 14.13
N GLU A 455 6.30 14.30 14.52
CA GLU A 455 7.40 14.43 13.54
C GLU A 455 7.51 13.19 12.65
N ALA A 456 7.09 12.04 13.17
CA ALA A 456 7.04 10.78 12.43
C ALA A 456 5.68 10.50 11.76
N ARG A 457 4.72 11.42 11.83
CA ARG A 457 3.41 11.28 11.16
C ARG A 457 3.62 11.14 9.66
N MET A 458 2.95 10.16 9.05
CA MET A 458 3.15 9.85 7.64
C MET A 458 2.50 10.88 6.72
N ASN A 459 1.26 11.27 7.01
CA ASN A 459 0.51 12.23 6.21
C ASN A 459 -0.31 13.17 7.08
N LEU A 460 -0.23 14.45 6.78
CA LEU A 460 -1.17 15.47 7.25
C LEU A 460 -2.03 15.88 6.03
N PRO A 461 -3.30 15.44 5.97
CA PRO A 461 -4.17 15.75 4.84
C PRO A 461 -4.21 17.24 4.52
N SER A 462 -4.39 17.57 3.25
CA SER A 462 -4.41 18.95 2.73
C SER A 462 -3.08 19.73 2.83
N THR A 463 -1.94 19.07 3.07
CA THR A 463 -0.60 19.67 3.06
C THR A 463 0.31 19.01 2.03
N ILE A 464 1.34 19.73 1.58
CA ILE A 464 2.32 19.26 0.59
C ILE A 464 3.74 19.54 1.10
N GLY A 465 4.69 18.65 0.77
CA GLY A 465 6.14 18.86 0.95
C GLY A 465 6.74 18.29 2.23
N THR A 466 5.94 17.92 3.22
CA THR A 466 6.41 17.34 4.49
C THR A 466 5.95 15.90 4.72
N ASN A 467 5.00 15.42 3.92
CA ASN A 467 4.38 14.11 4.04
C ASN A 467 5.21 13.00 3.40
N TRP A 468 4.94 11.74 3.77
CA TRP A 468 5.46 10.51 3.16
C TRP A 468 6.96 10.29 3.34
N ARG A 469 7.62 11.00 4.24
CA ARG A 469 9.08 11.07 4.37
C ARG A 469 9.65 10.22 5.48
N TRP A 470 8.87 9.94 6.52
CA TRP A 470 9.37 9.22 7.69
C TRP A 470 9.85 7.81 7.36
N ARG A 471 10.98 7.43 7.98
CA ARG A 471 11.58 6.09 7.90
C ARG A 471 11.95 5.57 9.28
N MET A 472 11.76 4.27 9.48
CA MET A 472 12.30 3.55 10.63
C MET A 472 13.83 3.43 10.52
N LYS A 473 14.53 3.60 11.63
CA LYS A 473 15.98 3.34 11.70
C LYS A 473 16.26 1.86 11.91
N LYS A 474 17.42 1.40 11.45
CA LYS A 474 17.85 0.02 11.63
C LYS A 474 17.92 -0.32 13.13
N GLY A 475 17.30 -1.42 13.52
CA GLY A 475 17.29 -1.93 14.89
C GLY A 475 16.20 -1.32 15.80
N GLU A 476 15.41 -0.35 15.36
CA GLU A 476 14.32 0.20 16.18
C GLU A 476 13.20 -0.81 16.46
N PHE A 477 12.96 -1.79 15.59
CA PHE A 477 12.06 -2.91 15.91
C PHE A 477 12.78 -3.88 16.85
N THR A 478 12.83 -3.52 18.13
CA THR A 478 13.60 -4.24 19.17
C THR A 478 12.97 -5.56 19.55
N ASP A 479 13.72 -6.38 20.30
CA ASP A 479 13.21 -7.63 20.87
C ASP A 479 12.09 -7.40 21.88
N GLU A 480 12.12 -6.30 22.62
CA GLU A 480 11.05 -5.92 23.58
C GLU A 480 9.73 -5.66 22.85
N ILE A 481 9.75 -4.89 21.76
CA ILE A 481 8.54 -4.62 20.95
C ILE A 481 8.02 -5.94 20.34
N ARG A 482 8.91 -6.76 19.78
CA ARG A 482 8.56 -8.08 19.25
C ARG A 482 7.87 -8.96 20.31
N ASP A 483 8.47 -9.07 21.50
CA ASP A 483 7.99 -9.95 22.55
C ASP A 483 6.67 -9.45 23.15
N ARG A 484 6.51 -8.12 23.30
CA ARG A 484 5.25 -7.48 23.68
C ARG A 484 4.13 -7.77 22.68
N LEU A 485 4.37 -7.62 21.39
CA LEU A 485 3.38 -7.92 20.34
C LEU A 485 3.01 -9.39 20.32
N ARG A 486 4.00 -10.29 20.48
CA ARG A 486 3.76 -11.74 20.56
C ARG A 486 2.87 -12.10 21.74
N GLU A 487 3.11 -11.49 22.90
CA GLU A 487 2.31 -11.74 24.10
C GLU A 487 0.87 -11.21 23.92
N LEU A 488 0.68 -9.99 23.41
CA LEU A 488 -0.65 -9.45 23.10
C LEU A 488 -1.39 -10.34 22.11
N ALA A 489 -0.73 -10.77 21.03
CA ALA A 489 -1.33 -11.65 20.05
C ALA A 489 -1.70 -13.01 20.65
N ARG A 490 -0.87 -13.55 21.56
CA ARG A 490 -1.13 -14.81 22.26
C ARG A 490 -2.33 -14.70 23.22
N VAL A 491 -2.33 -13.69 24.06
CA VAL A 491 -3.37 -13.48 25.10
C VAL A 491 -4.74 -13.29 24.48
N TYR A 492 -4.82 -12.51 23.40
CA TYR A 492 -6.10 -12.17 22.76
C TYR A 492 -6.43 -13.04 21.53
N GLY A 493 -5.73 -14.18 21.35
CA GLY A 493 -6.02 -15.16 20.32
C GLY A 493 -5.87 -14.63 18.88
N ARG A 494 -4.81 -13.82 18.62
CA ARG A 494 -4.51 -13.21 17.33
C ARG A 494 -3.23 -13.75 16.67
N ASN A 495 -2.61 -14.77 17.26
CA ASN A 495 -1.40 -15.38 16.71
C ASN A 495 -1.63 -15.90 15.29
N ALA A 496 -0.68 -15.64 14.40
CA ALA A 496 -0.64 -16.19 13.03
C ALA A 496 -0.58 -17.72 13.02
N VAL A 497 0.03 -18.30 14.03
CA VAL A 497 0.18 -19.73 14.18
C VAL A 497 -0.78 -20.20 15.28
N LYS A 498 -1.89 -20.85 14.91
CA LYS A 498 -2.35 -21.94 15.76
C LYS A 498 -1.16 -22.90 15.79
N GLN A 499 -0.46 -22.98 16.91
CA GLN A 499 0.43 -24.11 17.18
C GLN A 499 -0.43 -25.39 17.24
N TYR A 500 -0.90 -25.84 16.09
CA TYR A 500 -0.98 -27.26 15.89
C TYR A 500 0.49 -27.67 15.80
N PHE A 501 1.06 -28.06 16.91
CA PHE A 501 2.15 -29.02 16.89
C PHE A 501 1.61 -30.21 16.09
N CYS A 502 1.87 -30.21 14.81
CA CYS A 502 1.64 -31.37 14.00
C CYS A 502 2.49 -32.46 14.65
N LYS A 503 1.90 -33.61 14.92
CA LYS A 503 2.68 -34.76 15.48
C LYS A 503 3.92 -35.02 14.62
N GLU A 504 3.89 -34.64 13.35
CA GLU A 504 4.99 -34.70 12.38
C GLU A 504 6.14 -33.72 12.71
N ASP A 505 5.87 -32.49 13.17
CA ASP A 505 6.92 -31.54 13.57
C ASP A 505 7.61 -31.96 14.88
N MET A 506 6.87 -32.53 15.80
CA MET A 506 7.46 -33.13 17.00
C MET A 506 8.33 -34.36 16.67
N MET A 507 7.87 -35.18 15.72
CA MET A 507 8.59 -36.37 15.27
C MET A 507 9.87 -35.99 14.49
N LEU A 508 9.82 -34.97 13.62
CA LEU A 508 10.97 -34.39 12.91
C LEU A 508 11.98 -33.76 13.91
N THR A 509 11.50 -33.03 14.92
CA THR A 509 12.34 -32.46 15.97
C THR A 509 13.07 -33.54 16.78
N GLU A 510 12.36 -34.62 17.14
CA GLU A 510 12.98 -35.77 17.86
C GLU A 510 13.95 -36.55 16.97
N ILE A 511 13.63 -36.73 15.69
CA ILE A 511 14.50 -37.40 14.71
C ILE A 511 15.78 -36.57 14.47
N CYS A 512 15.66 -35.25 14.30
CA CYS A 512 16.81 -34.36 14.13
C CYS A 512 17.70 -34.32 15.37
N LYS A 513 17.11 -34.26 16.57
CA LYS A 513 17.86 -34.34 17.84
C LYS A 513 18.52 -35.70 18.06
N LYS A 514 17.79 -36.79 17.83
CA LYS A 514 18.32 -38.15 18.06
C LYS A 514 19.33 -38.61 17.02
N LYS A 515 19.16 -38.24 15.74
CA LYS A 515 19.96 -38.77 14.64
C LYS A 515 21.15 -37.88 14.24
N TYR A 516 21.05 -36.59 14.46
CA TYR A 516 22.04 -35.61 13.95
C TYR A 516 22.59 -34.65 15.00
N ASN A 517 22.10 -34.70 16.25
CA ASN A 517 22.45 -33.75 17.32
C ASN A 517 22.39 -32.28 16.88
N LYS A 518 21.42 -31.95 16.02
CA LYS A 518 21.23 -30.64 15.36
C LYS A 518 19.87 -30.05 15.68
N THR A 519 19.78 -28.72 15.65
CA THR A 519 18.52 -27.99 15.78
C THR A 519 17.71 -28.03 14.48
N ILE A 520 16.38 -27.82 14.54
CA ILE A 520 15.50 -27.79 13.34
C ILE A 520 16.01 -26.79 12.30
N LYS A 521 16.60 -25.67 12.74
CA LYS A 521 17.15 -24.64 11.86
C LYS A 521 18.32 -25.15 11.01
N GLU A 522 19.13 -26.03 11.56
CA GLU A 522 20.27 -26.66 10.87
C GLU A 522 19.84 -27.81 9.95
N CYS A 523 18.76 -28.50 10.30
CA CYS A 523 18.19 -29.56 9.46
C CYS A 523 17.43 -29.01 8.24
N SER A 524 16.73 -27.88 8.36
CA SER A 524 16.00 -27.26 7.25
C SER A 524 16.94 -26.71 6.17
N LEU A 525 18.10 -26.17 6.55
CA LEU A 525 19.12 -25.72 5.58
C LEU A 525 19.74 -26.86 4.78
N SER A 526 19.86 -28.07 5.36
CA SER A 526 20.39 -29.24 4.65
C SER A 526 19.37 -29.93 3.74
N LEU A 527 18.06 -29.77 3.98
CA LEU A 527 16.99 -30.33 3.16
C LEU A 527 16.72 -29.52 1.89
N ILE A 528 17.05 -28.22 1.89
CA ILE A 528 16.94 -27.37 0.71
C ILE A 528 17.93 -27.79 -0.41
N HIS A 529 19.06 -28.42 -0.05
CA HIS A 529 20.04 -28.94 -1.02
C HIS A 529 19.73 -30.36 -1.57
N ILE A 530 18.67 -31.04 -1.10
CA ILE A 530 18.36 -32.41 -1.50
C ILE A 530 17.18 -32.51 -2.49
N SER A 531 16.48 -31.41 -2.77
CA SER A 531 15.28 -31.42 -3.62
C SER A 531 15.47 -30.80 -5.01
N GLU A 532 16.63 -30.97 -5.65
CA GLU A 532 16.72 -30.82 -7.11
C GLU A 532 16.36 -32.17 -7.76
N PRO A 533 15.29 -32.25 -8.55
CA PRO A 533 15.03 -33.45 -9.34
C PRO A 533 15.98 -33.46 -10.53
N THR A 534 16.96 -34.35 -10.48
CA THR A 534 17.67 -34.80 -11.69
C THR A 534 16.65 -35.37 -12.66
N ARG A 535 16.26 -34.60 -13.67
CA ARG A 535 15.61 -35.14 -14.88
C ARG A 535 16.70 -35.74 -15.80
N ARG A 536 16.61 -37.05 -15.96
CA ARG A 536 17.03 -37.73 -17.19
C ARG A 536 15.92 -37.62 -18.21
#